data_3c11e928da44cbc6ee63ddd69081da8c
#
_entry.id   3c11e928da44cbc6ee63ddd69081da8c
#
_cell.length_a   1.000
_cell.length_b   1.000
_cell.length_c   1.000
_cell.angle_alpha   90.00
_cell.angle_beta   90.00
_cell.angle_gamma   90.00
#
_symmetry.space_group_name_H-M   'P 1'
#
loop_
_entity.id
_entity.type
_entity.pdbx_description
1 polymer ?
#
loop_
_entity_poly.entity_id
_entity_poly.type
_entity_poly.pdbx_seq_one_letter_code
_entity_poly.pdbx_strand_id
1 'polypeptide(L)'
;MNRSLLALCALLPLGTAAQLVVTNTQTPAQLVQNVLLGGGVTASNFTFNGLPANTINPQAGEFDGTSSNVGLAAGMIMGSGDVTFAIGPNNVGSGSAGGGNWGFNDPDLDQLSGVATHDAAILEFDFIPTGDSLKFNYVFGSEEYDEYVCGTVNDVFGFFLSGPGITGPFTNNAINIALVPGTQVPVSINTVNNGTVGTNGTASNCAALDPNWMNNNIYYSSNANGTTVQYDGMTVVLTARAEVVCGQTYHIKIAIADGGDTAFDSGVFLEAGSFVSTGQVVPDLVSGVLVNDSTMLEGCGLVDFTFYRMGDSSATDTVNLAILGTATPGVDYSPPFPNQLIFYPGDTAITFLLTIPQDADGLESIIIQIQQLIQCAGIQIQTEFHFYIDSPPPLAVQASNIQSDCNLTELLAPVVTGGSGNYQYSWSTGETTPTISVSPGVTTTYTFTVSDTCSIVPATVDITVDVPVYAPMVLTLTPDTAIPCLGDADLSVLNVAGGDGNFSYEWTTGTTV
;
A
#
# COMPACT_ATOMS: atom_id res chain seq x y z
N MET A 1 -37.14 -38.11 37.68
CA MET A 1 -36.31 -38.33 36.46
C MET A 1 -35.85 -36.97 35.97
N ASN A 2 -34.70 -36.52 36.45
CA ASN A 2 -34.06 -35.26 36.00
C ASN A 2 -33.27 -35.54 34.72
N ARG A 3 -33.60 -34.85 33.63
CA ARG A 3 -32.78 -34.81 32.41
C ARG A 3 -31.98 -33.52 32.45
N SER A 4 -30.69 -33.63 32.74
CA SER A 4 -29.70 -32.57 32.57
C SER A 4 -29.44 -32.39 31.07
N LEU A 5 -29.75 -31.22 30.53
CA LEU A 5 -29.27 -30.79 29.20
C LEU A 5 -27.80 -30.36 29.35
N LEU A 6 -26.88 -31.16 28.78
CA LEU A 6 -25.52 -30.69 28.53
C LEU A 6 -25.55 -29.76 27.31
N ALA A 7 -25.30 -28.47 27.54
CA ALA A 7 -25.00 -27.51 26.47
C ALA A 7 -23.56 -27.78 25.97
N LEU A 8 -23.46 -28.35 24.77
CA LEU A 8 -22.20 -28.51 24.05
C LEU A 8 -21.80 -27.13 23.48
N CYS A 9 -20.93 -26.42 24.18
CA CYS A 9 -20.32 -25.20 23.67
C CYS A 9 -19.33 -25.61 22.56
N ALA A 10 -19.73 -25.45 21.30
CA ALA A 10 -18.82 -25.62 20.17
C ALA A 10 -17.82 -24.46 20.21
N LEU A 11 -16.60 -24.74 20.64
CA LEU A 11 -15.44 -23.88 20.41
C LEU A 11 -15.19 -23.89 18.89
N LEU A 12 -15.65 -22.86 18.20
CA LEU A 12 -15.17 -22.53 16.87
C LEU A 12 -13.67 -22.21 17.04
N PRO A 13 -12.77 -22.80 16.24
CA PRO A 13 -11.40 -22.33 16.21
C PRO A 13 -11.45 -20.89 15.74
N LEU A 14 -10.99 -19.96 16.58
CA LEU A 14 -10.57 -18.64 16.13
C LEU A 14 -9.42 -18.90 15.15
N GLY A 15 -9.70 -18.83 13.86
CA GLY A 15 -8.66 -18.80 12.85
C GLY A 15 -7.79 -17.59 13.18
N THR A 16 -6.54 -17.82 13.58
CA THR A 16 -5.52 -16.79 13.60
C THR A 16 -5.41 -16.32 12.14
N ALA A 17 -5.76 -15.07 11.85
CA ALA A 17 -5.44 -14.50 10.57
C ALA A 17 -3.93 -14.69 10.34
N ALA A 18 -3.55 -15.15 9.16
CA ALA A 18 -2.16 -15.22 8.79
C ALA A 18 -1.62 -13.78 8.79
N GLN A 19 -0.47 -13.57 9.38
CA GLN A 19 0.13 -12.26 9.61
C GLN A 19 1.56 -12.25 9.09
N LEU A 20 2.12 -11.05 8.94
CA LEU A 20 3.56 -10.87 8.79
C LEU A 20 4.29 -11.55 9.96
N VAL A 21 5.33 -12.30 9.66
CA VAL A 21 6.22 -12.88 10.68
C VAL A 21 7.52 -12.12 10.64
N VAL A 22 7.94 -11.56 11.78
CA VAL A 22 9.25 -10.89 11.92
C VAL A 22 10.03 -11.60 13.02
N THR A 23 11.29 -11.92 12.74
CA THR A 23 12.21 -12.52 13.69
C THR A 23 13.49 -11.72 13.80
N ASN A 24 13.97 -11.56 15.02
CA ASN A 24 15.23 -10.87 15.33
C ASN A 24 16.22 -11.88 15.96
N THR A 25 16.73 -12.78 15.13
CA THR A 25 17.64 -13.86 15.56
C THR A 25 18.99 -13.84 14.86
N GLN A 26 19.11 -13.05 13.80
CA GLN A 26 20.35 -12.88 13.04
C GLN A 26 20.97 -11.50 13.33
N THR A 27 22.29 -11.41 13.23
CA THR A 27 22.98 -10.11 13.27
C THR A 27 22.77 -9.35 11.95
N PRO A 28 22.88 -8.00 11.92
CA PRO A 28 22.73 -7.27 10.66
C PRO A 28 23.69 -7.74 9.55
N ALA A 29 24.92 -8.14 9.87
CA ALA A 29 25.82 -8.73 8.90
C ALA A 29 25.33 -10.07 8.34
N GLN A 30 24.70 -10.92 9.19
CA GLN A 30 24.10 -12.18 8.73
C GLN A 30 22.85 -11.93 7.89
N LEU A 31 22.01 -10.94 8.24
CA LEU A 31 20.86 -10.55 7.43
C LEU A 31 21.28 -10.12 6.03
N VAL A 32 22.34 -9.30 5.89
CA VAL A 32 22.86 -8.97 4.56
C VAL A 32 23.35 -10.23 3.85
N GLN A 33 24.22 -11.02 4.47
CA GLN A 33 24.89 -12.15 3.81
C GLN A 33 23.96 -13.31 3.46
N ASN A 34 22.99 -13.62 4.31
CA ASN A 34 22.16 -14.82 4.20
C ASN A 34 20.78 -14.53 3.59
N VAL A 35 20.31 -13.28 3.69
CA VAL A 35 18.95 -12.91 3.28
C VAL A 35 18.98 -11.92 2.11
N LEU A 36 19.64 -10.77 2.24
CA LEU A 36 19.54 -9.68 1.26
C LEU A 36 20.34 -9.94 -0.02
N LEU A 37 21.57 -10.46 0.10
CA LEU A 37 22.45 -10.64 -1.05
C LEU A 37 21.93 -11.68 -2.05
N GLY A 38 21.89 -11.29 -3.31
CA GLY A 38 21.60 -12.16 -4.44
C GLY A 38 22.84 -12.42 -5.31
N GLY A 39 22.61 -12.74 -6.58
CA GLY A 39 23.67 -13.07 -7.51
C GLY A 39 24.55 -11.89 -7.92
N GLY A 40 25.82 -12.15 -8.20
CA GLY A 40 26.71 -11.16 -8.79
C GLY A 40 27.26 -10.09 -7.85
N VAL A 41 27.16 -10.29 -6.54
CA VAL A 41 27.66 -9.34 -5.53
C VAL A 41 28.44 -10.08 -4.44
N THR A 42 29.56 -9.50 -4.03
CA THR A 42 30.32 -9.92 -2.83
C THR A 42 30.37 -8.75 -1.86
N ALA A 43 29.96 -8.94 -0.60
CA ALA A 43 29.91 -7.88 0.40
C ALA A 43 30.88 -8.12 1.58
N SER A 44 31.33 -7.04 2.20
CA SER A 44 32.31 -7.04 3.30
C SER A 44 32.16 -5.76 4.16
N ASN A 45 32.92 -5.68 5.26
CA ASN A 45 33.03 -4.48 6.12
C ASN A 45 31.71 -3.98 6.70
N PHE A 46 30.89 -4.92 7.22
CA PHE A 46 29.55 -4.61 7.73
C PHE A 46 29.63 -3.84 9.06
N THR A 47 28.93 -2.70 9.11
CA THR A 47 28.69 -1.94 10.34
C THR A 47 27.20 -1.67 10.56
N PHE A 48 26.80 -1.52 11.81
CA PHE A 48 25.46 -1.09 12.20
C PHE A 48 25.58 0.00 13.27
N ASN A 49 25.01 1.17 13.02
CA ASN A 49 25.15 2.36 13.85
C ASN A 49 26.62 2.67 14.19
N GLY A 50 27.50 2.56 13.18
CA GLY A 50 28.94 2.82 13.30
C GLY A 50 29.75 1.77 14.07
N LEU A 51 29.13 0.67 14.52
CA LEU A 51 29.78 -0.45 15.20
C LEU A 51 29.81 -1.69 14.29
N PRO A 52 30.71 -2.67 14.52
CA PRO A 52 30.69 -3.92 13.79
C PRO A 52 29.33 -4.61 13.87
N ALA A 53 28.74 -4.98 12.72
CA ALA A 53 27.40 -5.52 12.60
C ALA A 53 27.26 -7.00 13.05
N ASN A 54 27.98 -7.40 14.10
CA ASN A 54 28.08 -8.78 14.59
C ASN A 54 27.27 -9.06 15.86
N THR A 55 26.41 -8.12 16.26
CA THR A 55 25.51 -8.24 17.41
C THR A 55 24.08 -8.05 16.93
N ILE A 56 23.15 -8.88 17.43
CA ILE A 56 21.72 -8.73 17.17
C ILE A 56 21.26 -7.34 17.61
N ASN A 57 20.49 -6.67 16.78
CA ASN A 57 19.94 -5.34 17.05
C ASN A 57 18.42 -5.35 16.79
N PRO A 58 17.56 -4.86 17.70
CA PRO A 58 16.13 -4.86 17.55
C PRO A 58 15.61 -4.00 16.36
N GLN A 59 16.43 -3.08 15.84
CA GLN A 59 16.10 -2.27 14.67
C GLN A 59 16.38 -3.00 13.33
N ALA A 60 16.76 -4.29 13.35
CA ALA A 60 16.96 -5.10 12.14
C ALA A 60 16.52 -6.54 12.36
N GLY A 61 15.81 -7.14 11.42
CA GLY A 61 15.29 -8.50 11.50
C GLY A 61 15.06 -9.14 10.14
N GLU A 62 14.65 -10.40 10.16
CA GLU A 62 14.19 -11.14 8.98
C GLU A 62 12.67 -11.21 9.01
N PHE A 63 12.01 -11.13 7.85
CA PHE A 63 10.57 -11.27 7.74
C PHE A 63 10.15 -12.35 6.74
N ASP A 64 8.99 -12.98 7.03
CA ASP A 64 8.20 -13.77 6.10
C ASP A 64 6.87 -13.02 5.85
N GLY A 65 6.72 -12.54 4.64
CA GLY A 65 5.59 -11.74 4.18
C GLY A 65 4.56 -12.53 3.37
N THR A 66 4.75 -13.86 3.17
CA THR A 66 3.89 -14.70 2.31
C THR A 66 2.41 -14.71 2.74
N SER A 67 2.15 -14.39 4.00
CA SER A 67 0.80 -14.30 4.57
C SER A 67 0.40 -12.87 4.93
N SER A 68 1.04 -11.88 4.32
CA SER A 68 0.80 -10.46 4.59
C SER A 68 0.58 -9.66 3.31
N ASN A 69 0.16 -8.42 3.46
CA ASN A 69 -0.03 -7.47 2.36
C ASN A 69 1.19 -6.56 2.13
N VAL A 70 2.38 -6.92 2.63
CA VAL A 70 3.60 -6.13 2.40
C VAL A 70 4.07 -6.16 0.94
N GLY A 71 3.61 -7.15 0.16
CA GLY A 71 3.96 -7.30 -1.26
C GLY A 71 5.27 -8.02 -1.53
N LEU A 72 6.07 -8.34 -0.51
CA LEU A 72 7.31 -9.10 -0.58
C LEU A 72 7.15 -10.43 0.14
N ALA A 73 7.61 -11.52 -0.46
CA ALA A 73 7.46 -12.86 0.11
C ALA A 73 8.34 -13.09 1.35
N ALA A 74 9.57 -12.58 1.34
CA ALA A 74 10.51 -12.68 2.46
C ALA A 74 11.63 -11.65 2.29
N GLY A 75 12.36 -11.36 3.36
CA GLY A 75 13.49 -10.45 3.30
C GLY A 75 14.01 -10.01 4.66
N MET A 76 14.78 -8.91 4.67
CA MET A 76 15.14 -8.23 5.89
C MET A 76 14.33 -6.95 6.06
N ILE A 77 14.05 -6.61 7.31
CA ILE A 77 13.42 -5.35 7.70
C ILE A 77 14.39 -4.53 8.56
N MET A 78 14.41 -3.22 8.35
CA MET A 78 15.02 -2.24 9.25
C MET A 78 13.95 -1.24 9.68
N GLY A 79 14.03 -0.76 10.92
CA GLY A 79 13.06 0.19 11.48
C GLY A 79 13.70 1.26 12.34
N SER A 80 13.03 2.39 12.51
CA SER A 80 13.38 3.42 13.47
C SER A 80 13.17 2.92 14.90
N GLY A 81 12.21 1.99 15.13
CA GLY A 81 12.02 1.25 16.39
C GLY A 81 12.34 -0.24 16.30
N ASP A 82 11.79 -1.02 17.24
CA ASP A 82 11.89 -2.49 17.22
C ASP A 82 11.07 -3.05 16.04
N VAL A 83 11.73 -3.75 15.11
CA VAL A 83 11.11 -4.25 13.88
C VAL A 83 9.98 -5.25 14.09
N THR A 84 9.87 -5.86 15.28
CA THR A 84 8.74 -6.74 15.61
C THR A 84 7.43 -5.98 15.74
N PHE A 85 7.47 -4.66 15.85
CA PHE A 85 6.31 -3.78 15.81
C PHE A 85 5.58 -3.83 14.45
N ALA A 86 6.27 -4.12 13.36
CA ALA A 86 5.66 -4.26 12.04
C ALA A 86 4.59 -5.37 11.96
N ILE A 87 4.56 -6.31 12.93
CA ILE A 87 3.61 -7.43 12.96
C ILE A 87 2.21 -6.90 13.24
N GLY A 88 1.28 -7.19 12.33
CA GLY A 88 -0.12 -6.80 12.47
C GLY A 88 -0.88 -7.53 13.60
N PRO A 89 -2.16 -7.21 13.79
CA PRO A 89 -2.95 -6.31 12.95
C PRO A 89 -2.64 -4.83 13.20
N ASN A 90 -2.98 -3.96 12.25
CA ASN A 90 -2.98 -2.51 12.46
C ASN A 90 -4.09 -2.14 13.46
N ASN A 91 -3.73 -2.01 14.71
CA ASN A 91 -4.65 -1.75 15.82
C ASN A 91 -4.14 -0.65 16.77
N VAL A 92 -3.03 0.00 16.45
CA VAL A 92 -2.41 1.09 17.18
C VAL A 92 -2.12 2.21 16.17
N GLY A 93 -2.97 3.20 16.06
CA GLY A 93 -2.80 4.32 15.11
C GLY A 93 -1.83 5.40 15.61
N SER A 94 -0.77 5.07 16.34
CA SER A 94 0.26 6.00 16.83
C SER A 94 1.32 5.24 17.58
N GLY A 95 1.90 4.22 16.95
CA GLY A 95 2.78 3.28 17.64
C GLY A 95 4.25 3.67 17.56
N SER A 96 4.94 3.51 18.70
CA SER A 96 6.40 3.55 18.78
C SER A 96 6.87 2.37 19.60
N ALA A 97 7.74 1.54 19.05
CA ALA A 97 8.23 0.33 19.70
C ALA A 97 9.61 0.54 20.32
N GLY A 98 9.77 0.06 21.54
CA GLY A 98 11.05 0.12 22.25
C GLY A 98 11.27 1.37 23.08
N GLY A 99 10.23 2.20 23.27
CA GLY A 99 10.25 3.32 24.23
C GLY A 99 10.93 4.58 23.73
N GLY A 100 11.11 4.73 22.42
CA GLY A 100 11.61 5.94 21.74
C GLY A 100 12.94 6.46 22.31
N ASN A 101 13.89 6.65 21.50
CA ASN A 101 15.23 7.18 21.70
C ASN A 101 16.35 6.12 21.76
N TRP A 102 16.61 5.57 20.57
CA TRP A 102 17.79 4.74 20.34
C TRP A 102 19.08 5.56 20.24
N GLY A 103 18.95 6.91 20.21
CA GLY A 103 20.04 7.86 20.41
C GLY A 103 20.94 8.10 19.19
N PHE A 104 20.55 7.64 18.01
CA PHE A 104 21.29 7.88 16.77
C PHE A 104 20.55 8.85 15.85
N ASN A 105 21.29 9.66 15.12
CA ASN A 105 20.83 10.47 14.00
C ASN A 105 21.78 10.28 12.82
N ASP A 106 21.34 10.64 11.61
CA ASP A 106 22.17 10.54 10.42
C ASP A 106 22.14 11.85 9.61
N PRO A 107 23.28 12.47 9.31
CA PRO A 107 23.33 13.77 8.62
C PRO A 107 22.85 13.69 7.16
N ASP A 108 22.91 12.53 6.52
CA ASP A 108 22.40 12.37 5.16
C ASP A 108 20.86 12.25 5.17
N LEU A 109 20.29 11.59 6.19
CA LEU A 109 18.84 11.58 6.41
C LEU A 109 18.32 12.96 6.86
N ASP A 110 19.06 13.71 7.71
CA ASP A 110 18.74 15.10 8.04
C ASP A 110 18.64 15.97 6.78
N GLN A 111 19.56 15.75 5.84
CA GLN A 111 19.55 16.48 4.56
C GLN A 111 18.36 16.05 3.66
N LEU A 112 17.96 14.76 3.67
CA LEU A 112 16.83 14.27 2.89
C LEU A 112 15.48 14.74 3.44
N SER A 113 15.28 14.66 4.76
CA SER A 113 14.03 15.06 5.41
C SER A 113 13.86 16.57 5.54
N GLY A 114 14.98 17.31 5.58
CA GLY A 114 15.01 18.74 5.87
C GLY A 114 14.83 19.08 7.35
N VAL A 115 14.79 18.09 8.24
CA VAL A 115 14.68 18.20 9.70
C VAL A 115 15.72 17.33 10.36
N ALA A 116 15.95 17.51 11.66
CA ALA A 116 16.82 16.61 12.42
C ALA A 116 16.16 15.24 12.55
N THR A 117 16.93 14.18 12.32
CA THR A 117 16.45 12.81 12.46
C THR A 117 16.78 12.23 13.84
N HIS A 118 16.00 11.25 14.24
CA HIS A 118 16.10 10.56 15.52
C HIS A 118 15.94 9.05 15.31
N ASP A 119 16.42 8.28 16.28
CA ASP A 119 16.25 6.82 16.32
C ASP A 119 16.73 6.08 15.06
N ALA A 120 17.77 6.61 14.43
CA ALA A 120 18.29 6.09 13.18
C ALA A 120 18.81 4.65 13.32
N ALA A 121 18.41 3.79 12.37
CA ALA A 121 19.04 2.50 12.09
C ALA A 121 19.90 2.65 10.84
N ILE A 122 21.20 2.46 10.97
CA ILE A 122 22.18 2.73 9.90
C ILE A 122 22.99 1.46 9.66
N LEU A 123 22.75 0.80 8.54
CA LEU A 123 23.49 -0.36 8.07
C LEU A 123 24.42 0.06 6.94
N GLU A 124 25.71 -0.24 7.07
CA GLU A 124 26.70 0.08 6.06
C GLU A 124 27.53 -1.16 5.69
N PHE A 125 27.86 -1.29 4.42
CA PHE A 125 28.81 -2.31 3.96
C PHE A 125 29.44 -1.95 2.62
N ASP A 126 30.61 -2.54 2.37
CA ASP A 126 31.24 -2.47 1.06
C ASP A 126 30.81 -3.65 0.20
N PHE A 127 30.70 -3.44 -1.13
CA PHE A 127 30.42 -4.52 -2.05
C PHE A 127 31.20 -4.39 -3.35
N ILE A 128 31.40 -5.53 -4.03
CA ILE A 128 32.02 -5.61 -5.35
C ILE A 128 31.01 -6.24 -6.30
N PRO A 129 30.53 -5.49 -7.32
CA PRO A 129 29.63 -6.00 -8.34
C PRO A 129 30.39 -6.80 -9.41
N THR A 130 29.75 -7.81 -9.95
CA THR A 130 30.25 -8.56 -11.12
C THR A 130 29.64 -8.12 -12.44
N GLY A 131 28.66 -7.21 -12.40
CA GLY A 131 28.02 -6.56 -13.55
C GLY A 131 28.13 -5.04 -13.46
N ASP A 132 27.52 -4.34 -14.40
CA ASP A 132 27.55 -2.88 -14.49
C ASP A 132 26.30 -2.22 -13.87
N SER A 133 25.42 -3.01 -13.24
CA SER A 133 24.23 -2.53 -12.56
C SER A 133 24.10 -3.12 -11.17
N LEU A 134 23.51 -2.33 -10.26
CA LEU A 134 23.00 -2.74 -8.96
C LEU A 134 21.48 -2.60 -8.96
N LYS A 135 20.77 -3.59 -8.43
CA LYS A 135 19.32 -3.55 -8.24
C LYS A 135 18.95 -4.22 -6.91
N PHE A 136 17.93 -3.71 -6.22
CA PHE A 136 17.23 -4.43 -5.15
C PHE A 136 15.83 -3.84 -4.91
N ASN A 137 14.93 -4.67 -4.38
CA ASN A 137 13.53 -4.34 -4.19
C ASN A 137 13.24 -4.00 -2.72
N TYR A 138 12.28 -3.09 -2.49
CA TYR A 138 11.93 -2.64 -1.14
C TYR A 138 10.49 -2.15 -1.03
N VAL A 139 9.98 -2.14 0.20
CA VAL A 139 8.73 -1.48 0.61
C VAL A 139 9.04 -0.60 1.81
N PHE A 140 8.55 0.62 1.82
CA PHE A 140 8.59 1.51 2.98
C PHE A 140 7.22 1.56 3.63
N GLY A 141 7.14 1.43 4.95
CA GLY A 141 5.93 1.52 5.74
C GLY A 141 6.10 2.44 6.94
N SER A 142 5.04 3.11 7.36
CA SER A 142 5.07 4.07 8.48
C SER A 142 3.73 4.17 9.19
N GLU A 143 3.80 4.44 10.50
CA GLU A 143 2.68 4.86 11.35
C GLU A 143 2.29 6.35 11.15
N GLU A 144 3.08 7.16 10.44
CA GLU A 144 2.76 8.56 10.15
C GLU A 144 1.71 8.74 9.03
N TYR A 145 1.41 7.70 8.25
CA TYR A 145 0.31 7.71 7.29
C TYR A 145 -1.04 7.59 8.04
N ASP A 146 -2.14 8.31 7.71
CA ASP A 146 -2.23 9.40 6.70
C ASP A 146 -2.16 10.79 7.40
N GLU A 147 -2.12 10.84 8.75
CA GLU A 147 -2.28 12.03 9.58
C GLU A 147 -1.20 13.07 9.35
N TYR A 148 0.03 12.64 9.09
CA TYR A 148 1.20 13.50 8.91
C TYR A 148 1.61 13.71 7.47
N VAL A 149 0.84 13.21 6.50
CA VAL A 149 1.08 13.51 5.08
C VAL A 149 1.12 15.01 4.85
N CYS A 150 2.21 15.49 4.25
CA CYS A 150 2.56 16.91 4.12
C CYS A 150 2.79 17.62 5.47
N GLY A 151 3.16 16.87 6.52
CA GLY A 151 3.52 17.36 7.83
C GLY A 151 4.89 18.02 7.87
N THR A 152 5.28 18.50 9.07
CA THR A 152 6.63 18.97 9.37
C THR A 152 7.50 17.88 10.01
N VAL A 153 6.91 16.82 10.50
CA VAL A 153 7.54 15.54 10.79
C VAL A 153 7.47 14.73 9.49
N ASN A 154 8.52 14.03 9.12
CA ASN A 154 8.60 13.34 7.83
C ASN A 154 9.63 12.23 7.96
N ASP A 155 9.18 11.07 8.41
CA ASP A 155 10.02 9.89 8.52
C ASP A 155 10.66 9.58 7.18
N VAL A 156 11.91 9.21 7.25
CA VAL A 156 12.75 9.15 6.06
C VAL A 156 13.67 7.94 6.09
N PHE A 157 13.87 7.38 4.93
CA PHE A 157 14.93 6.40 4.69
C PHE A 157 15.71 6.79 3.45
N GLY A 158 16.91 6.22 3.33
CA GLY A 158 17.76 6.45 2.17
C GLY A 158 18.71 5.28 1.92
N PHE A 159 19.03 5.09 0.64
CA PHE A 159 20.03 4.14 0.18
C PHE A 159 21.17 4.93 -0.48
N PHE A 160 22.18 5.25 0.32
CA PHE A 160 23.27 6.13 -0.08
C PHE A 160 24.41 5.31 -0.66
N LEU A 161 24.58 5.39 -1.99
CA LEU A 161 25.59 4.69 -2.74
C LEU A 161 26.76 5.61 -3.07
N SER A 162 27.99 5.19 -2.76
CA SER A 162 29.22 5.88 -3.12
C SER A 162 30.25 4.94 -3.71
N GLY A 163 31.14 5.46 -4.56
CA GLY A 163 32.18 4.69 -5.21
C GLY A 163 32.61 5.26 -6.56
N PRO A 164 33.37 4.49 -7.35
CA PRO A 164 33.86 4.93 -8.64
C PRO A 164 32.74 5.35 -9.59
N GLY A 165 32.88 6.55 -10.18
CA GLY A 165 31.89 7.14 -11.10
C GLY A 165 30.71 7.83 -10.44
N ILE A 166 30.56 7.73 -9.11
CA ILE A 166 29.47 8.36 -8.36
C ILE A 166 29.93 9.69 -7.77
N THR A 167 29.11 10.73 -7.93
CA THR A 167 29.32 12.04 -7.33
C THR A 167 27.96 12.62 -6.94
N GLY A 168 27.71 12.75 -5.65
CA GLY A 168 26.46 13.23 -5.09
C GLY A 168 26.66 14.17 -3.89
N PRO A 169 25.55 14.68 -3.34
CA PRO A 169 25.58 15.69 -2.29
C PRO A 169 25.75 15.11 -0.87
N PHE A 170 25.73 13.78 -0.72
CA PHE A 170 25.73 13.11 0.58
C PHE A 170 27.13 12.72 1.03
N THR A 171 27.26 12.23 2.25
CA THR A 171 28.54 11.79 2.83
C THR A 171 29.27 10.87 1.86
N ASN A 172 30.60 11.02 1.75
CA ASN A 172 31.46 10.29 0.80
C ASN A 172 31.08 10.51 -0.69
N ASN A 173 30.51 11.65 -1.06
CA ASN A 173 29.96 11.94 -2.39
C ASN A 173 28.87 10.95 -2.84
N ALA A 174 28.13 10.36 -1.91
CA ALA A 174 27.07 9.41 -2.21
C ALA A 174 25.88 10.07 -2.91
N ILE A 175 25.15 9.27 -3.68
CA ILE A 175 23.80 9.58 -4.18
C ILE A 175 22.77 8.75 -3.42
N ASN A 176 21.57 9.27 -3.25
CA ASN A 176 20.44 8.44 -2.80
C ASN A 176 19.81 7.74 -4.00
N ILE A 177 19.61 6.43 -3.90
CA ILE A 177 18.97 5.61 -4.95
C ILE A 177 17.58 5.11 -4.58
N ALA A 178 17.05 5.50 -3.40
CA ALA A 178 15.66 5.30 -2.99
C ALA A 178 14.79 6.41 -3.56
N LEU A 179 14.40 6.30 -4.83
CA LEU A 179 13.72 7.36 -5.58
C LEU A 179 12.34 6.92 -6.04
N VAL A 180 11.44 7.90 -6.15
CA VAL A 180 10.15 7.70 -6.82
C VAL A 180 10.40 7.33 -8.27
N PRO A 181 9.80 6.23 -8.79
CA PRO A 181 10.11 5.72 -10.11
C PRO A 181 10.05 6.78 -11.22
N GLY A 182 11.07 6.80 -12.08
CA GLY A 182 11.18 7.76 -13.19
C GLY A 182 11.53 9.20 -12.79
N THR A 183 11.86 9.46 -11.52
CA THR A 183 12.18 10.81 -11.01
C THR A 183 13.54 10.84 -10.29
N GLN A 184 13.91 12.03 -9.80
CA GLN A 184 15.03 12.23 -8.86
C GLN A 184 14.53 12.57 -7.44
N VAL A 185 13.25 12.35 -7.18
CA VAL A 185 12.60 12.66 -5.91
C VAL A 185 12.80 11.51 -4.94
N PRO A 186 13.33 11.73 -3.73
CA PRO A 186 13.43 10.68 -2.71
C PRO A 186 12.05 10.18 -2.27
N VAL A 187 11.95 8.88 -1.97
CA VAL A 187 10.74 8.31 -1.36
C VAL A 187 10.71 8.70 0.12
N SER A 188 9.60 9.27 0.56
CA SER A 188 9.27 9.60 1.94
C SER A 188 7.76 9.75 2.08
N ILE A 189 7.24 9.93 3.29
CA ILE A 189 5.82 10.14 3.54
C ILE A 189 5.28 11.33 2.74
N ASN A 190 6.05 12.41 2.66
CA ASN A 190 5.64 13.63 1.96
C ASN A 190 5.74 13.56 0.43
N THR A 191 6.34 12.51 -0.12
CA THR A 191 6.49 12.34 -1.58
C THR A 191 5.69 11.18 -2.15
N VAL A 192 5.43 10.11 -1.36
CA VAL A 192 4.61 8.95 -1.74
C VAL A 192 3.53 8.75 -0.67
N ASN A 193 2.27 9.02 -1.01
CA ASN A 193 1.13 8.95 -0.11
C ASN A 193 -0.19 8.86 -0.90
N ASN A 194 -1.33 8.92 -0.23
CA ASN A 194 -2.66 8.83 -0.85
C ASN A 194 -3.06 10.03 -1.75
N GLY A 195 -2.18 11.02 -1.94
CA GLY A 195 -2.47 12.25 -2.71
C GLY A 195 -3.32 13.28 -1.96
N THR A 196 -3.55 13.07 -0.65
CA THR A 196 -4.37 13.95 0.19
C THR A 196 -3.55 14.47 1.37
N VAL A 197 -3.69 15.75 1.68
CA VAL A 197 -3.02 16.36 2.84
C VAL A 197 -3.59 15.80 4.14
N GLY A 198 -2.73 15.31 5.02
CA GLY A 198 -3.10 14.81 6.33
C GLY A 198 -3.58 15.89 7.29
N THR A 199 -4.17 15.48 8.41
CA THR A 199 -4.75 16.41 9.41
C THR A 199 -3.71 17.33 10.04
N ASN A 200 -2.45 16.91 10.08
CA ASN A 200 -1.31 17.69 10.59
C ASN A 200 -0.42 18.28 9.48
N GLY A 201 -0.89 18.25 8.23
CA GLY A 201 -0.13 18.61 7.04
C GLY A 201 -0.53 19.95 6.43
N THR A 202 0.30 20.39 5.49
CA THR A 202 0.05 21.54 4.62
C THR A 202 0.60 21.23 3.23
N ALA A 203 -0.22 21.36 2.17
CA ALA A 203 0.17 20.99 0.80
C ALA A 203 1.50 21.60 0.31
N SER A 204 1.89 22.75 0.85
CA SER A 204 3.17 23.39 0.52
C SER A 204 4.39 22.56 0.93
N ASN A 205 4.28 21.72 1.98
CA ASN A 205 5.41 20.91 2.44
C ASN A 205 5.70 19.77 1.44
N CYS A 206 4.66 19.07 0.97
CA CYS A 206 4.80 18.08 -0.10
C CYS A 206 5.26 18.74 -1.41
N ALA A 207 4.63 19.86 -1.82
CA ALA A 207 4.95 20.54 -3.07
C ALA A 207 6.37 21.13 -3.09
N ALA A 208 6.98 21.39 -1.94
CA ALA A 208 8.38 21.83 -1.84
C ALA A 208 9.36 20.69 -2.17
N LEU A 209 9.00 19.44 -1.88
CA LEU A 209 9.81 18.27 -2.19
C LEU A 209 9.52 17.74 -3.60
N ASP A 210 8.25 17.67 -3.96
CA ASP A 210 7.80 17.29 -5.30
C ASP A 210 6.54 18.07 -5.70
N PRO A 211 6.61 18.97 -6.70
CA PRO A 211 5.42 19.66 -7.21
C PRO A 211 4.32 18.74 -7.74
N ASN A 212 4.66 17.47 -8.08
CA ASN A 212 3.75 16.48 -8.62
C ASN A 212 3.36 15.39 -7.59
N TRP A 213 3.65 15.59 -6.31
CA TRP A 213 3.46 14.59 -5.24
C TRP A 213 2.11 13.86 -5.25
N MET A 214 1.03 14.53 -5.66
CA MET A 214 -0.30 13.92 -5.75
C MET A 214 -0.38 12.79 -6.80
N ASN A 215 0.49 12.80 -7.81
CA ASN A 215 0.52 11.77 -8.84
C ASN A 215 1.24 10.50 -8.38
N ASN A 216 1.98 10.58 -7.27
CA ASN A 216 2.70 9.46 -6.70
C ASN A 216 1.81 8.53 -5.86
N ASN A 217 0.50 8.82 -5.77
CA ASN A 217 -0.47 7.98 -5.07
C ASN A 217 -0.56 6.54 -5.65
N ILE A 218 -0.16 6.34 -6.89
CA ILE A 218 -0.06 5.02 -7.53
C ILE A 218 1.02 4.13 -6.89
N TYR A 219 1.96 4.71 -6.15
CA TYR A 219 3.01 4.00 -5.41
C TYR A 219 2.67 3.83 -3.93
N TYR A 220 1.48 4.23 -3.49
CA TYR A 220 1.01 4.14 -2.12
C TYR A 220 -0.06 3.07 -1.96
N SER A 221 -0.01 2.34 -0.86
CA SER A 221 -1.01 1.37 -0.42
C SER A 221 -1.46 1.69 1.00
N SER A 222 -2.72 2.05 1.17
CA SER A 222 -3.30 2.26 2.51
C SER A 222 -3.41 0.92 3.24
N ASN A 223 -3.06 0.91 4.51
CA ASN A 223 -3.23 -0.23 5.40
C ASN A 223 -4.15 0.10 6.60
N ALA A 224 -4.98 1.13 6.46
CA ALA A 224 -6.00 1.46 7.46
C ALA A 224 -6.90 0.23 7.71
N ASN A 225 -7.01 -0.21 8.96
CA ASN A 225 -7.66 -1.46 9.37
C ASN A 225 -7.00 -2.75 8.81
N GLY A 226 -5.74 -2.71 8.45
CA GLY A 226 -4.97 -3.88 8.01
C GLY A 226 -4.91 -4.97 9.07
N THR A 227 -4.92 -6.24 8.63
CA THR A 227 -4.94 -7.39 9.55
C THR A 227 -3.59 -8.08 9.66
N THR A 228 -2.64 -7.76 8.80
CA THR A 228 -1.40 -8.53 8.64
C THR A 228 -0.12 -7.74 8.93
N VAL A 229 -0.13 -6.42 8.75
CA VAL A 229 0.96 -5.48 9.02
C VAL A 229 0.45 -4.38 9.93
N GLN A 230 1.29 -3.87 10.84
CA GLN A 230 0.91 -2.84 11.80
C GLN A 230 0.90 -1.44 11.18
N TYR A 231 1.86 -1.06 10.34
CA TYR A 231 1.96 0.29 9.77
C TYR A 231 0.67 0.76 9.11
N ASP A 232 0.31 2.04 9.27
CA ASP A 232 -0.92 2.66 8.75
C ASP A 232 -0.95 2.78 7.22
N GLY A 233 0.23 2.90 6.61
CA GLY A 233 0.40 2.90 5.17
C GLY A 233 1.76 2.38 4.73
N MET A 234 1.83 1.97 3.47
CA MET A 234 3.05 1.43 2.87
C MET A 234 3.18 1.91 1.41
N THR A 235 4.38 1.87 0.88
CA THR A 235 4.55 1.91 -0.58
C THR A 235 4.16 0.55 -1.20
N VAL A 236 3.86 0.55 -2.49
CA VAL A 236 3.97 -0.69 -3.27
C VAL A 236 5.44 -1.13 -3.30
N VAL A 237 5.74 -2.31 -3.83
CA VAL A 237 7.13 -2.73 -4.04
C VAL A 237 7.82 -1.77 -5.01
N LEU A 238 8.90 -1.18 -4.58
CA LEU A 238 9.73 -0.26 -5.36
C LEU A 238 11.11 -0.88 -5.59
N THR A 239 11.80 -0.42 -6.63
CA THR A 239 13.12 -0.92 -6.99
C THR A 239 14.16 0.20 -6.93
N ALA A 240 15.19 0.02 -6.10
CA ALA A 240 16.40 0.83 -6.13
C ALA A 240 17.35 0.33 -7.22
N ARG A 241 17.93 1.25 -7.98
CA ARG A 241 18.85 0.94 -9.10
C ARG A 241 19.99 1.93 -9.16
N ALA A 242 21.15 1.44 -9.57
CA ALA A 242 22.29 2.28 -9.87
C ALA A 242 23.19 1.64 -10.94
N GLU A 243 23.88 2.49 -11.71
CA GLU A 243 25.01 2.08 -12.50
C GLU A 243 26.24 1.91 -11.61
N VAL A 244 26.98 0.83 -11.81
CA VAL A 244 28.21 0.52 -11.08
C VAL A 244 29.25 0.01 -12.07
N VAL A 245 30.52 0.12 -11.72
CA VAL A 245 31.61 -0.42 -12.53
C VAL A 245 32.01 -1.78 -12.00
N CYS A 246 31.87 -2.78 -12.85
CA CYS A 246 32.21 -4.18 -12.57
C CYS A 246 33.58 -4.32 -11.92
N GLY A 247 33.69 -5.10 -10.85
CA GLY A 247 34.94 -5.39 -10.14
C GLY A 247 35.50 -4.26 -9.28
N GLN A 248 34.84 -3.12 -9.22
CA GLN A 248 35.22 -2.02 -8.35
C GLN A 248 34.51 -2.12 -6.99
N THR A 249 35.13 -1.57 -5.95
CA THR A 249 34.51 -1.55 -4.62
C THR A 249 33.61 -0.33 -4.49
N TYR A 250 32.38 -0.57 -4.08
CA TYR A 250 31.37 0.43 -3.72
C TYR A 250 31.04 0.33 -2.24
N HIS A 251 30.58 1.44 -1.68
CA HIS A 251 30.06 1.51 -0.34
C HIS A 251 28.57 1.88 -0.40
N ILE A 252 27.75 1.15 0.34
CA ILE A 252 26.34 1.47 0.50
C ILE A 252 25.99 1.67 1.97
N LYS A 253 25.21 2.72 2.25
CA LYS A 253 24.56 2.99 3.53
C LYS A 253 23.06 2.89 3.33
N ILE A 254 22.41 1.94 4.02
CA ILE A 254 20.98 1.77 4.11
C ILE A 254 20.58 2.33 5.48
N ALA A 255 19.79 3.40 5.49
CA ALA A 255 19.44 4.09 6.72
C ALA A 255 17.97 4.47 6.76
N ILE A 256 17.35 4.40 7.95
CA ILE A 256 15.99 4.83 8.24
C ILE A 256 15.94 5.53 9.57
N ALA A 257 15.11 6.55 9.75
CA ALA A 257 14.98 7.30 10.99
C ALA A 257 13.64 8.04 11.07
N ASP A 258 13.23 8.37 12.29
CA ASP A 258 12.12 9.29 12.55
C ASP A 258 12.57 10.72 12.25
N GLY A 259 11.72 11.47 11.56
CA GLY A 259 12.01 12.82 11.08
C GLY A 259 11.35 13.91 11.91
N GLY A 260 12.11 14.58 12.79
CA GLY A 260 11.64 15.71 13.56
C GLY A 260 11.20 15.40 14.99
N ASP A 261 10.84 14.16 15.30
CA ASP A 261 10.57 13.70 16.67
C ASP A 261 11.05 12.25 16.87
N THR A 262 10.48 11.48 17.81
CA THR A 262 10.90 10.11 18.16
C THR A 262 9.68 9.21 18.30
N ALA A 263 8.62 9.49 17.54
CA ALA A 263 7.34 8.82 17.67
C ALA A 263 6.81 8.40 16.30
N PHE A 264 5.94 7.41 16.24
CA PHE A 264 5.35 6.87 15.03
C PHE A 264 6.36 6.14 14.14
N ASP A 265 6.86 5.01 14.61
CA ASP A 265 7.94 4.26 13.96
C ASP A 265 7.66 3.94 12.47
N SER A 266 8.73 3.92 11.72
CA SER A 266 8.76 3.53 10.31
C SER A 266 9.64 2.31 10.07
N GLY A 267 9.39 1.60 8.96
CA GLY A 267 10.16 0.43 8.55
C GLY A 267 10.41 0.37 7.06
N VAL A 268 11.57 -0.17 6.69
CA VAL A 268 11.90 -0.51 5.31
C VAL A 268 12.12 -2.01 5.19
N PHE A 269 11.34 -2.65 4.33
CA PHE A 269 11.43 -4.07 3.99
C PHE A 269 12.27 -4.20 2.73
N LEU A 270 13.27 -5.06 2.75
CA LEU A 270 14.20 -5.32 1.65
C LEU A 270 14.05 -6.78 1.23
N GLU A 271 13.73 -7.03 -0.05
CA GLU A 271 13.44 -8.37 -0.55
C GLU A 271 14.64 -9.31 -0.48
N ALA A 272 14.40 -10.56 -0.08
CA ALA A 272 15.41 -11.60 -0.01
C ALA A 272 16.05 -11.88 -1.38
N GLY A 273 17.38 -11.91 -1.44
CA GLY A 273 18.13 -12.20 -2.65
C GLY A 273 18.00 -11.15 -3.75
N SER A 274 17.42 -9.99 -3.47
CA SER A 274 17.19 -8.94 -4.48
C SER A 274 18.37 -7.99 -4.67
N PHE A 275 19.31 -7.90 -3.72
CA PHE A 275 20.52 -7.10 -3.86
C PHE A 275 21.49 -7.79 -4.81
N VAL A 276 21.31 -7.51 -6.10
CA VAL A 276 21.99 -8.20 -7.20
C VAL A 276 22.78 -7.24 -8.07
N SER A 277 23.87 -7.73 -8.62
CA SER A 277 24.55 -7.07 -9.74
C SER A 277 24.36 -7.91 -10.99
N THR A 278 23.69 -7.34 -11.96
CA THR A 278 23.36 -8.02 -13.21
C THR A 278 24.12 -7.39 -14.37
N GLY A 279 24.03 -8.01 -15.56
CA GLY A 279 24.60 -7.46 -16.78
C GLY A 279 23.92 -6.17 -17.25
N GLN A 280 24.30 -5.70 -18.44
CA GLN A 280 23.96 -4.38 -18.98
C GLN A 280 22.45 -4.13 -19.24
N VAL A 281 21.61 -5.15 -19.31
CA VAL A 281 20.18 -5.00 -19.59
C VAL A 281 19.33 -5.65 -18.50
N VAL A 282 18.42 -4.87 -17.93
CA VAL A 282 17.52 -5.30 -16.85
C VAL A 282 16.08 -4.99 -17.26
N PRO A 283 15.20 -6.00 -17.34
CA PRO A 283 13.78 -5.80 -17.56
C PRO A 283 13.07 -5.34 -16.29
N ASP A 284 11.99 -4.56 -16.46
CA ASP A 284 11.19 -4.04 -15.36
C ASP A 284 9.76 -3.71 -15.77
N LEU A 285 8.84 -3.76 -14.81
CA LEU A 285 7.47 -3.25 -14.92
C LEU A 285 7.45 -1.81 -14.40
N VAL A 286 7.17 -0.83 -15.26
CA VAL A 286 7.28 0.60 -14.92
C VAL A 286 5.95 1.21 -14.54
N SER A 287 4.89 0.81 -15.21
CA SER A 287 3.54 1.32 -14.95
C SER A 287 2.48 0.30 -15.36
N GLY A 288 1.29 0.48 -14.84
CA GLY A 288 0.15 -0.41 -15.05
C GLY A 288 -0.53 -0.74 -13.72
N VAL A 289 -1.56 -1.57 -13.76
CA VAL A 289 -2.15 -2.13 -12.55
C VAL A 289 -1.40 -3.41 -12.20
N LEU A 290 -0.56 -3.31 -11.18
CA LEU A 290 0.35 -4.36 -10.75
C LEU A 290 -0.03 -4.84 -9.34
N VAL A 291 0.19 -6.12 -9.05
CA VAL A 291 0.14 -6.64 -7.68
C VAL A 291 1.43 -6.28 -6.93
N ASN A 292 2.56 -6.36 -7.66
CA ASN A 292 3.90 -6.01 -7.21
C ASN A 292 4.77 -5.71 -8.44
N ASP A 293 6.04 -5.46 -8.26
CA ASP A 293 7.02 -5.12 -9.33
C ASP A 293 7.31 -6.27 -10.32
N SER A 294 6.72 -7.43 -10.14
CA SER A 294 6.88 -8.60 -11.02
C SER A 294 5.56 -9.24 -11.44
N THR A 295 4.40 -8.76 -10.96
CA THR A 295 3.09 -9.38 -11.24
C THR A 295 2.11 -8.37 -11.83
N MET A 296 1.69 -8.63 -13.07
CA MET A 296 0.67 -7.89 -13.82
C MET A 296 -0.71 -8.50 -13.57
N LEU A 297 -1.74 -7.66 -13.59
CA LEU A 297 -3.13 -8.14 -13.52
C LEU A 297 -3.80 -8.18 -14.89
N GLU A 298 -4.51 -9.27 -15.15
CA GLU A 298 -5.33 -9.44 -16.34
C GLU A 298 -6.46 -8.40 -16.42
N GLY A 299 -6.78 -7.98 -17.64
CA GLY A 299 -7.91 -7.09 -17.92
C GLY A 299 -7.74 -5.66 -17.42
N CYS A 300 -6.61 -5.30 -16.82
CA CYS A 300 -6.39 -4.04 -16.12
C CYS A 300 -5.82 -2.90 -16.98
N GLY A 301 -5.83 -3.05 -18.29
CA GLY A 301 -5.35 -2.04 -19.23
C GLY A 301 -3.95 -2.30 -19.75
N LEU A 302 -3.18 -1.23 -19.95
CA LEU A 302 -1.84 -1.31 -20.52
C LEU A 302 -0.78 -1.36 -19.41
N VAL A 303 0.28 -2.12 -19.67
CA VAL A 303 1.45 -2.25 -18.79
C VAL A 303 2.69 -1.82 -19.56
N ASP A 304 3.47 -0.89 -19.00
CA ASP A 304 4.77 -0.49 -19.52
C ASP A 304 5.83 -1.47 -19.04
N PHE A 305 6.26 -2.34 -19.94
CA PHE A 305 7.35 -3.29 -19.71
C PHE A 305 8.63 -2.75 -20.36
N THR A 306 9.63 -2.41 -19.55
CA THR A 306 10.81 -1.70 -20.02
C THR A 306 12.08 -2.50 -19.77
N PHE A 307 12.92 -2.60 -20.81
CA PHE A 307 14.30 -3.09 -20.70
C PHE A 307 15.22 -1.89 -20.57
N TYR A 308 15.83 -1.73 -19.41
CA TYR A 308 16.83 -0.68 -19.16
C TYR A 308 18.21 -1.17 -19.56
N ARG A 309 18.92 -0.36 -20.35
CA ARG A 309 20.33 -0.54 -20.61
C ARG A 309 21.13 0.23 -19.56
N MET A 310 21.94 -0.47 -18.81
CA MET A 310 22.86 0.09 -17.83
C MET A 310 24.26 0.22 -18.44
N GLY A 311 25.06 1.19 -17.97
CA GLY A 311 26.44 1.41 -18.41
C GLY A 311 26.58 2.22 -19.70
N ASP A 312 27.67 2.02 -20.44
CA ASP A 312 28.02 2.82 -21.63
C ASP A 312 26.99 2.66 -22.77
N SER A 313 26.32 3.75 -23.11
CA SER A 313 25.37 3.83 -24.21
C SER A 313 25.97 4.36 -25.53
N SER A 314 27.26 4.56 -25.62
CA SER A 314 27.92 5.17 -26.80
C SER A 314 27.95 4.30 -28.06
N ALA A 315 27.81 2.99 -27.90
CA ALA A 315 27.85 2.00 -28.99
C ALA A 315 26.47 1.32 -29.18
N THR A 316 26.28 0.71 -30.35
CA THR A 316 25.14 -0.21 -30.55
C THR A 316 25.37 -1.48 -29.75
N ASP A 317 24.37 -1.87 -28.96
CA ASP A 317 24.38 -3.11 -28.20
C ASP A 317 23.23 -4.02 -28.64
N THR A 318 23.53 -5.33 -28.69
CA THR A 318 22.58 -6.34 -29.16
C THR A 318 22.44 -7.45 -28.13
N VAL A 319 21.28 -7.59 -27.56
CA VAL A 319 20.98 -8.52 -26.47
C VAL A 319 20.02 -9.59 -26.95
N ASN A 320 20.41 -10.85 -26.77
CA ASN A 320 19.56 -11.98 -27.12
C ASN A 320 18.63 -12.32 -25.96
N LEU A 321 17.36 -12.50 -26.28
CA LEU A 321 16.33 -12.90 -25.34
C LEU A 321 15.83 -14.32 -25.65
N ALA A 322 15.60 -15.12 -24.60
CA ALA A 322 14.76 -16.30 -24.68
C ALA A 322 13.58 -16.12 -23.72
N ILE A 323 12.38 -16.22 -24.24
CA ILE A 323 11.14 -16.07 -23.47
C ILE A 323 10.60 -17.45 -23.19
N LEU A 324 10.45 -17.77 -21.91
CA LEU A 324 9.99 -19.04 -21.38
C LEU A 324 8.84 -18.77 -20.41
N GLY A 325 8.28 -19.81 -19.82
CA GLY A 325 7.21 -19.73 -18.85
C GLY A 325 5.91 -20.37 -19.35
N THR A 326 4.84 -20.15 -18.63
CA THR A 326 3.50 -20.69 -18.96
C THR A 326 2.67 -19.73 -19.80
N ALA A 327 2.89 -18.42 -19.67
CA ALA A 327 2.19 -17.39 -20.42
C ALA A 327 2.49 -17.47 -21.91
N THR A 328 1.44 -17.48 -22.73
CA THR A 328 1.49 -17.66 -24.19
C THR A 328 1.45 -16.30 -24.91
N PRO A 329 2.51 -15.91 -25.63
CA PRO A 329 2.53 -14.65 -26.37
C PRO A 329 1.37 -14.55 -27.39
N GLY A 330 0.68 -13.41 -27.39
CA GLY A 330 -0.49 -13.14 -28.24
C GLY A 330 -1.82 -13.66 -27.69
N VAL A 331 -1.80 -14.44 -26.61
CA VAL A 331 -2.98 -14.87 -25.85
C VAL A 331 -3.01 -14.12 -24.51
N ASP A 332 -1.99 -14.32 -23.68
CA ASP A 332 -1.96 -13.81 -22.32
C ASP A 332 -1.28 -12.43 -22.22
N TYR A 333 -0.44 -12.10 -23.19
CA TYR A 333 0.11 -10.75 -23.34
C TYR A 333 0.41 -10.40 -24.81
N SER A 334 0.29 -9.13 -25.18
CA SER A 334 0.55 -8.64 -26.55
C SER A 334 1.08 -7.19 -26.51
N PRO A 335 2.08 -6.82 -27.35
CA PRO A 335 2.77 -7.66 -28.35
C PRO A 335 3.72 -8.69 -27.73
N PRO A 336 4.06 -9.77 -28.45
CA PRO A 336 5.10 -10.70 -28.01
C PRO A 336 6.48 -10.01 -27.97
N PHE A 337 7.32 -10.39 -27.01
CA PHE A 337 8.69 -9.90 -26.94
C PHE A 337 9.51 -10.46 -28.12
N PRO A 338 10.44 -9.67 -28.69
CA PRO A 338 11.34 -10.14 -29.73
C PRO A 338 12.40 -11.10 -29.14
N ASN A 339 13.02 -11.89 -29.99
CA ASN A 339 14.15 -12.73 -29.57
C ASN A 339 15.46 -11.95 -29.40
N GLN A 340 15.47 -10.66 -29.75
CA GLN A 340 16.64 -9.81 -29.70
C GLN A 340 16.23 -8.35 -29.50
N LEU A 341 16.93 -7.67 -28.60
CA LEU A 341 16.84 -6.22 -28.42
C LEU A 341 18.08 -5.55 -29.03
N ILE A 342 17.88 -4.43 -29.72
CA ILE A 342 18.95 -3.63 -30.28
C ILE A 342 18.85 -2.24 -29.68
N PHE A 343 19.81 -1.87 -28.86
CA PHE A 343 20.00 -0.52 -28.33
C PHE A 343 20.95 0.24 -29.26
N TYR A 344 20.49 1.32 -29.85
CA TYR A 344 21.34 2.20 -30.64
C TYR A 344 22.13 3.17 -29.73
N PRO A 345 23.17 3.84 -30.26
CA PRO A 345 23.91 4.83 -29.49
C PRO A 345 23.00 5.89 -28.90
N GLY A 346 23.05 6.04 -27.57
CA GLY A 346 22.21 6.96 -26.80
C GLY A 346 20.94 6.33 -26.24
N ASP A 347 20.53 5.14 -26.68
CA ASP A 347 19.38 4.46 -26.10
C ASP A 347 19.71 3.93 -24.70
N THR A 348 18.90 4.30 -23.72
CA THR A 348 19.01 3.84 -22.33
C THR A 348 17.87 2.91 -21.92
N ALA A 349 16.79 2.83 -22.73
CA ALA A 349 15.64 1.97 -22.45
C ALA A 349 14.91 1.58 -23.74
N ILE A 350 14.26 0.42 -23.72
CA ILE A 350 13.29 -0.02 -24.73
C ILE A 350 12.02 -0.45 -24.01
N THR A 351 10.91 0.23 -24.27
CA THR A 351 9.62 -0.04 -23.62
C THR A 351 8.66 -0.75 -24.58
N PHE A 352 8.02 -1.79 -24.07
CA PHE A 352 6.89 -2.47 -24.69
C PHE A 352 5.62 -2.12 -23.93
N LEU A 353 4.65 -1.56 -24.61
CA LEU A 353 3.32 -1.34 -24.06
C LEU A 353 2.51 -2.61 -24.23
N LEU A 354 2.38 -3.38 -23.15
CA LEU A 354 1.69 -4.66 -23.15
C LEU A 354 0.20 -4.49 -22.85
N THR A 355 -0.64 -5.19 -23.59
CA THR A 355 -2.01 -5.51 -23.22
C THR A 355 -2.01 -6.87 -22.55
N ILE A 356 -2.67 -7.02 -21.43
CA ILE A 356 -2.85 -8.28 -20.70
C ILE A 356 -4.36 -8.59 -20.79
N PRO A 357 -4.80 -9.44 -21.74
CA PRO A 357 -6.20 -9.81 -21.85
C PRO A 357 -6.68 -10.53 -20.61
N GLN A 358 -7.96 -10.43 -20.29
CA GLN A 358 -8.54 -11.22 -19.21
C GLN A 358 -8.97 -12.57 -19.76
N ASP A 359 -8.48 -13.63 -19.15
CA ASP A 359 -8.99 -14.99 -19.27
C ASP A 359 -9.25 -15.57 -17.88
N ALA A 360 -9.28 -16.83 -17.64
CA ALA A 360 -9.63 -17.39 -16.34
C ALA A 360 -8.77 -18.61 -16.01
N ASP A 361 -7.55 -18.60 -16.44
CA ASP A 361 -6.66 -19.76 -16.33
C ASP A 361 -5.66 -19.68 -15.17
N GLY A 362 -5.65 -18.57 -14.42
CA GLY A 362 -4.92 -18.40 -13.15
C GLY A 362 -3.49 -17.90 -13.33
N LEU A 363 -2.66 -18.06 -12.31
CA LEU A 363 -1.32 -17.51 -12.28
C LEU A 363 -0.42 -18.11 -13.37
N GLU A 364 0.09 -17.26 -14.23
CA GLU A 364 1.01 -17.60 -15.30
C GLU A 364 2.38 -16.93 -15.12
N SER A 365 3.39 -17.44 -15.80
CA SER A 365 4.75 -16.92 -15.71
C SER A 365 5.33 -16.54 -17.06
N ILE A 366 6.06 -15.41 -17.08
CA ILE A 366 6.95 -14.99 -18.16
C ILE A 366 8.39 -15.05 -17.60
N ILE A 367 9.21 -15.93 -18.13
CA ILE A 367 10.61 -16.05 -17.73
C ILE A 367 11.45 -15.49 -18.87
N ILE A 368 12.13 -14.38 -18.61
CA ILE A 368 13.01 -13.73 -19.57
C ILE A 368 14.44 -14.11 -19.28
N GLN A 369 15.03 -14.92 -20.14
CA GLN A 369 16.45 -15.22 -20.10
C GLN A 369 17.19 -14.24 -21.00
N ILE A 370 18.14 -13.52 -20.43
CA ILE A 370 18.98 -12.56 -21.12
C ILE A 370 20.41 -13.10 -21.18
N GLN A 371 20.95 -13.26 -22.39
CA GLN A 371 22.35 -13.61 -22.55
C GLN A 371 23.17 -12.34 -22.64
N GLN A 372 24.02 -12.12 -21.66
CA GLN A 372 24.85 -10.91 -21.54
C GLN A 372 26.34 -11.26 -21.36
N LEU A 373 27.18 -10.35 -21.80
CA LEU A 373 28.63 -10.44 -21.59
C LEU A 373 28.99 -9.72 -20.29
N ILE A 374 29.53 -10.44 -19.29
CA ILE A 374 30.11 -9.81 -18.10
C ILE A 374 31.48 -9.22 -18.47
N GLN A 375 31.54 -7.89 -18.49
CA GLN A 375 32.75 -7.19 -18.95
C GLN A 375 33.99 -7.50 -18.10
N CYS A 376 33.90 -7.60 -16.78
CA CYS A 376 35.05 -7.86 -15.92
C CYS A 376 35.54 -9.31 -15.92
N ALA A 377 34.77 -10.24 -16.39
CA ALA A 377 35.15 -11.65 -16.45
C ALA A 377 35.37 -12.16 -17.89
N GLY A 378 34.94 -11.42 -18.92
CA GLY A 378 34.95 -11.89 -20.30
C GLY A 378 34.08 -13.13 -20.53
N ILE A 379 33.11 -13.38 -19.63
CA ILE A 379 32.25 -14.56 -19.62
C ILE A 379 30.85 -14.13 -20.04
N GLN A 380 30.20 -14.88 -20.92
CA GLN A 380 28.77 -14.76 -21.14
C GLN A 380 28.04 -15.44 -19.99
N ILE A 381 27.13 -14.68 -19.34
CA ILE A 381 26.19 -15.24 -18.40
C ILE A 381 24.78 -15.16 -18.98
N GLN A 382 23.97 -16.08 -18.53
CA GLN A 382 22.53 -16.07 -18.74
C GLN A 382 21.88 -15.67 -17.42
N THR A 383 21.15 -14.56 -17.44
CA THR A 383 20.38 -14.10 -16.27
C THR A 383 18.90 -14.34 -16.54
N GLU A 384 18.20 -14.82 -15.55
CA GLU A 384 16.75 -15.06 -15.61
C GLU A 384 16.01 -14.01 -14.79
N PHE A 385 14.91 -13.50 -15.35
CA PHE A 385 13.97 -12.60 -14.69
C PHE A 385 12.58 -13.22 -14.76
N HIS A 386 11.90 -13.24 -13.63
CA HIS A 386 10.60 -13.86 -13.50
C HIS A 386 9.53 -12.79 -13.33
N PHE A 387 8.55 -12.81 -14.22
CA PHE A 387 7.35 -11.99 -14.15
C PHE A 387 6.12 -12.91 -14.18
N TYR A 388 5.03 -12.40 -13.68
CA TYR A 388 3.79 -13.17 -13.56
C TYR A 388 2.62 -12.37 -14.09
N ILE A 389 1.62 -13.09 -14.56
CA ILE A 389 0.29 -12.59 -14.89
C ILE A 389 -0.67 -13.29 -13.96
N ASP A 390 -1.54 -12.55 -13.26
CA ASP A 390 -2.50 -13.10 -12.31
C ASP A 390 -3.89 -12.51 -12.55
N SER A 391 -4.90 -13.29 -12.26
CA SER A 391 -6.28 -12.82 -12.35
C SER A 391 -6.62 -11.94 -11.16
N PRO A 392 -7.26 -10.77 -11.36
CA PRO A 392 -7.69 -9.94 -10.26
C PRO A 392 -8.70 -10.69 -9.39
N PRO A 393 -8.66 -10.54 -8.05
CA PRO A 393 -9.67 -11.12 -7.17
C PRO A 393 -11.08 -10.72 -7.61
N PRO A 394 -12.08 -11.62 -7.60
CA PRO A 394 -13.44 -11.30 -8.03
C PRO A 394 -13.98 -10.08 -7.30
N LEU A 395 -14.47 -9.10 -8.06
CA LEU A 395 -15.11 -7.90 -7.52
C LEU A 395 -16.43 -8.31 -6.84
N ALA A 396 -16.59 -7.98 -5.57
CA ALA A 396 -17.78 -8.30 -4.79
C ALA A 396 -18.21 -7.10 -3.94
N VAL A 397 -19.51 -7.01 -3.67
CA VAL A 397 -20.09 -5.99 -2.81
C VAL A 397 -21.07 -6.60 -1.84
N GLN A 398 -21.05 -6.16 -0.59
CA GLN A 398 -21.95 -6.59 0.47
C GLN A 398 -22.57 -5.38 1.18
N ALA A 399 -23.83 -5.51 1.52
CA ALA A 399 -24.54 -4.54 2.34
C ALA A 399 -25.70 -5.22 3.11
N SER A 400 -26.21 -4.56 4.13
CA SER A 400 -27.37 -5.02 4.90
C SER A 400 -28.52 -4.05 4.72
N ASN A 401 -29.75 -4.58 4.76
CA ASN A 401 -30.94 -3.75 4.85
C ASN A 401 -31.01 -3.01 6.18
N ILE A 402 -31.62 -1.82 6.17
CA ILE A 402 -31.71 -0.93 7.32
C ILE A 402 -33.18 -0.81 7.73
N GLN A 403 -33.43 -0.89 9.02
CA GLN A 403 -34.72 -0.50 9.62
C GLN A 403 -34.62 0.94 10.07
N SER A 404 -35.52 1.81 9.58
CA SER A 404 -35.48 3.24 9.85
C SER A 404 -36.89 3.74 10.20
N ASP A 405 -36.97 4.98 10.65
CA ASP A 405 -38.23 5.70 10.80
C ASP A 405 -38.46 6.67 9.63
N CYS A 406 -39.71 7.15 9.51
CA CYS A 406 -40.12 8.04 8.43
C CYS A 406 -39.26 9.33 8.39
N ASN A 407 -38.60 9.59 7.26
CA ASN A 407 -37.73 10.74 7.03
C ASN A 407 -36.49 10.83 7.95
N LEU A 408 -36.14 9.78 8.67
CA LEU A 408 -34.86 9.72 9.36
C LEU A 408 -33.74 9.60 8.31
N THR A 409 -32.60 10.25 8.55
CA THR A 409 -31.46 10.19 7.65
C THR A 409 -30.60 8.96 7.98
N GLU A 410 -30.44 8.10 6.99
CA GLU A 410 -29.62 6.89 7.09
C GLU A 410 -28.40 7.00 6.18
N LEU A 411 -27.25 6.47 6.64
CA LEU A 411 -26.04 6.36 5.85
C LEU A 411 -25.96 4.96 5.23
N LEU A 412 -25.98 4.90 3.89
CA LEU A 412 -25.76 3.66 3.15
C LEU A 412 -24.26 3.54 2.84
N ALA A 413 -23.62 2.50 3.37
CA ALA A 413 -22.17 2.26 3.27
C ALA A 413 -21.89 0.79 2.91
N PRO A 414 -22.05 0.40 1.64
CA PRO A 414 -21.71 -0.95 1.18
C PRO A 414 -20.21 -1.22 1.31
N VAL A 415 -19.86 -2.48 1.58
CA VAL A 415 -18.46 -2.93 1.65
C VAL A 415 -18.09 -3.58 0.32
N VAL A 416 -17.05 -3.05 -0.33
CA VAL A 416 -16.51 -3.56 -1.60
C VAL A 416 -15.25 -4.36 -1.31
N THR A 417 -15.10 -5.50 -1.99
CA THR A 417 -13.91 -6.37 -1.88
C THR A 417 -13.54 -6.91 -3.26
N GLY A 418 -12.27 -7.24 -3.45
CA GLY A 418 -11.74 -7.75 -4.73
C GLY A 418 -11.52 -6.66 -5.77
N GLY A 419 -11.36 -7.06 -7.03
CA GLY A 419 -10.98 -6.16 -8.11
C GLY A 419 -9.56 -5.62 -7.99
N SER A 420 -9.27 -4.52 -8.66
CA SER A 420 -7.97 -3.83 -8.65
C SER A 420 -7.81 -2.79 -7.54
N GLY A 421 -8.87 -2.50 -6.79
CA GLY A 421 -8.87 -1.43 -5.79
C GLY A 421 -9.24 -0.04 -6.34
N ASN A 422 -9.26 0.15 -7.65
CA ASN A 422 -9.62 1.42 -8.29
C ASN A 422 -11.09 1.42 -8.70
N TYR A 423 -11.98 1.72 -7.74
CA TYR A 423 -13.40 1.57 -7.92
C TYR A 423 -14.09 2.81 -8.48
N GLN A 424 -15.07 2.57 -9.34
CA GLN A 424 -16.07 3.54 -9.77
C GLN A 424 -17.43 3.14 -9.22
N TYR A 425 -18.13 4.09 -8.62
CA TYR A 425 -19.39 3.87 -7.94
C TYR A 425 -20.55 4.50 -8.67
N SER A 426 -21.73 3.86 -8.58
CA SER A 426 -22.98 4.40 -9.09
C SER A 426 -24.14 3.93 -8.23
N TRP A 427 -25.00 4.88 -7.84
CA TRP A 427 -26.24 4.62 -7.12
C TRP A 427 -27.46 4.81 -8.01
N SER A 428 -28.53 4.11 -7.70
CA SER A 428 -29.82 4.29 -8.40
C SER A 428 -30.38 5.71 -8.27
N THR A 429 -29.90 6.49 -7.35
CA THR A 429 -30.20 7.91 -7.10
C THR A 429 -29.35 8.86 -7.94
N GLY A 430 -28.26 8.35 -8.56
CA GLY A 430 -27.38 9.10 -9.46
C GLY A 430 -26.05 9.57 -8.84
N GLU A 431 -25.82 9.36 -7.55
CA GLU A 431 -24.55 9.66 -6.90
C GLU A 431 -23.47 8.67 -7.33
N THR A 432 -22.20 9.13 -7.26
CA THR A 432 -21.01 8.35 -7.62
C THR A 432 -20.01 8.22 -6.48
N THR A 433 -20.47 8.39 -5.25
CA THR A 433 -19.68 8.28 -4.02
C THR A 433 -19.77 6.89 -3.41
N PRO A 434 -18.78 6.42 -2.63
CA PRO A 434 -18.82 5.10 -1.99
C PRO A 434 -19.96 4.97 -0.98
N THR A 435 -20.43 6.08 -0.43
CA THR A 435 -21.54 6.14 0.54
C THR A 435 -22.50 7.25 0.17
N ILE A 436 -23.79 7.09 0.52
CA ILE A 436 -24.80 8.13 0.38
C ILE A 436 -25.65 8.25 1.65
N SER A 437 -26.20 9.45 1.89
CA SER A 437 -27.19 9.69 2.94
C SER A 437 -28.57 9.81 2.31
N VAL A 438 -29.54 9.06 2.83
CA VAL A 438 -30.91 9.02 2.32
C VAL A 438 -31.92 9.24 3.44
N SER A 439 -33.08 9.81 3.13
CA SER A 439 -34.16 10.05 4.12
C SER A 439 -35.53 9.67 3.51
N PRO A 440 -35.78 8.37 3.29
CA PRO A 440 -36.98 7.93 2.62
C PRO A 440 -38.23 8.08 3.55
N GLY A 441 -39.34 8.56 2.99
CA GLY A 441 -40.62 8.62 3.69
C GLY A 441 -41.41 7.33 3.64
N VAL A 442 -41.00 6.36 2.83
CA VAL A 442 -41.60 5.02 2.69
C VAL A 442 -40.49 4.02 2.41
N THR A 443 -40.72 2.74 2.66
CA THR A 443 -39.76 1.68 2.34
C THR A 443 -39.26 1.82 0.92
N THR A 444 -37.98 1.99 0.77
CA THR A 444 -37.30 2.29 -0.51
C THR A 444 -36.06 1.42 -0.67
N THR A 445 -35.89 0.89 -1.87
CA THR A 445 -34.69 0.11 -2.23
C THR A 445 -33.75 0.97 -3.07
N TYR A 446 -32.48 0.97 -2.70
CA TYR A 446 -31.38 1.65 -3.36
C TYR A 446 -30.45 0.62 -3.95
N THR A 447 -30.17 0.71 -5.25
CA THR A 447 -29.18 -0.17 -5.90
C THR A 447 -27.83 0.53 -5.93
N PHE A 448 -26.82 -0.13 -5.41
CA PHE A 448 -25.42 0.27 -5.52
C PHE A 448 -24.72 -0.62 -6.54
N THR A 449 -23.96 -0.02 -7.43
CA THR A 449 -23.14 -0.68 -8.44
C THR A 449 -21.70 -0.20 -8.30
N VAL A 450 -20.77 -1.15 -8.27
CA VAL A 450 -19.34 -0.87 -8.31
C VAL A 450 -18.72 -1.56 -9.53
N SER A 451 -17.85 -0.84 -10.21
CA SER A 451 -17.00 -1.35 -11.28
C SER A 451 -15.56 -0.91 -11.06
N ASP A 452 -14.63 -1.62 -11.67
CA ASP A 452 -13.24 -1.21 -11.78
C ASP A 452 -12.70 -1.47 -13.20
N THR A 453 -11.47 -1.06 -13.45
CA THR A 453 -10.85 -1.22 -14.78
C THR A 453 -10.49 -2.67 -15.11
N CYS A 454 -10.42 -3.54 -14.09
CA CYS A 454 -9.97 -4.93 -14.22
C CYS A 454 -11.13 -5.94 -14.22
N SER A 455 -12.34 -5.52 -13.91
CA SER A 455 -13.48 -6.41 -13.78
C SER A 455 -14.44 -6.23 -14.95
N ILE A 456 -14.63 -7.30 -15.74
CA ILE A 456 -15.56 -7.28 -16.90
C ILE A 456 -17.01 -7.04 -16.44
N VAL A 457 -17.37 -7.55 -15.26
CA VAL A 457 -18.74 -7.48 -14.74
C VAL A 457 -18.77 -6.63 -13.48
N PRO A 458 -19.54 -5.52 -13.48
CA PRO A 458 -19.77 -4.75 -12.27
C PRO A 458 -20.46 -5.61 -11.18
N ALA A 459 -20.12 -5.37 -9.92
CA ALA A 459 -20.83 -5.97 -8.80
C ALA A 459 -21.95 -5.03 -8.35
N THR A 460 -23.10 -5.61 -7.98
CA THR A 460 -24.28 -4.85 -7.56
C THR A 460 -24.86 -5.41 -6.28
N VAL A 461 -25.43 -4.52 -5.44
CA VAL A 461 -26.22 -4.90 -4.27
C VAL A 461 -27.40 -3.97 -4.09
N ASP A 462 -28.51 -4.53 -3.69
CA ASP A 462 -29.70 -3.78 -3.29
C ASP A 462 -29.73 -3.61 -1.78
N ILE A 463 -29.99 -2.38 -1.33
CA ILE A 463 -30.13 -2.01 0.07
C ILE A 463 -31.54 -1.47 0.27
N THR A 464 -32.34 -2.16 1.04
CA THR A 464 -33.68 -1.70 1.38
C THR A 464 -33.65 -0.98 2.72
N VAL A 465 -34.12 0.27 2.71
CA VAL A 465 -34.42 1.02 3.94
C VAL A 465 -35.91 0.82 4.21
N ASP A 466 -36.20 -0.01 5.21
CA ASP A 466 -37.55 -0.32 5.61
C ASP A 466 -38.08 0.79 6.53
N VAL A 467 -39.15 1.43 6.11
CA VAL A 467 -39.82 2.48 6.87
C VAL A 467 -41.20 1.97 7.28
N PRO A 468 -41.52 2.01 8.57
CA PRO A 468 -42.82 1.52 9.06
C PRO A 468 -43.98 2.37 8.50
N VAL A 469 -45.05 1.70 8.17
CA VAL A 469 -46.31 2.36 7.77
C VAL A 469 -47.18 2.52 9.00
N TYR A 470 -47.27 3.74 9.46
CA TYR A 470 -48.17 4.07 10.58
C TYR A 470 -49.60 4.32 10.11
N ALA A 471 -50.56 3.84 10.89
CA ALA A 471 -51.94 4.16 10.63
C ALA A 471 -52.19 5.68 10.78
N PRO A 472 -53.09 6.29 10.01
CA PRO A 472 -53.42 7.69 10.16
C PRO A 472 -53.82 8.03 11.62
N MET A 473 -53.33 9.16 12.11
CA MET A 473 -53.71 9.61 13.45
C MET A 473 -55.21 9.91 13.54
N VAL A 474 -55.82 9.36 14.53
CA VAL A 474 -57.21 9.63 14.88
C VAL A 474 -57.27 10.19 16.31
N LEU A 475 -57.73 11.40 16.40
CA LEU A 475 -57.86 12.11 17.67
C LEU A 475 -59.33 12.09 18.14
N THR A 476 -59.54 11.64 19.36
CA THR A 476 -60.87 11.73 20.03
C THR A 476 -60.74 12.70 21.16
N LEU A 477 -61.56 13.75 21.10
CA LEU A 477 -61.63 14.81 22.11
C LEU A 477 -62.86 14.64 22.98
N THR A 478 -62.91 15.35 24.12
CA THR A 478 -64.14 15.56 24.88
C THR A 478 -65.20 16.15 23.97
N PRO A 479 -66.51 15.67 24.08
CA PRO A 479 -67.58 16.23 23.31
C PRO A 479 -67.78 17.74 23.56
N ASP A 480 -68.34 18.41 22.56
CA ASP A 480 -68.76 19.83 22.73
C ASP A 480 -69.52 20.03 23.98
N THR A 481 -69.13 20.98 24.81
CA THR A 481 -69.76 21.27 26.10
C THR A 481 -70.25 22.71 26.13
N ALA A 482 -71.52 22.88 26.42
CA ALA A 482 -72.08 24.20 26.67
C ALA A 482 -71.78 24.61 28.13
N ILE A 483 -71.07 25.72 28.29
CA ILE A 483 -70.72 26.27 29.59
C ILE A 483 -71.67 27.41 29.94
N PRO A 484 -72.18 27.50 31.19
CA PRO A 484 -72.94 28.63 31.65
C PRO A 484 -72.07 29.88 31.71
N CYS A 485 -72.73 31.06 31.75
CA CYS A 485 -72.06 32.34 31.86
C CYS A 485 -71.13 32.36 33.09
N LEU A 486 -69.80 32.60 32.90
CA LEU A 486 -68.77 32.56 33.93
C LEU A 486 -68.38 31.13 34.43
N GLY A 487 -68.77 30.09 33.71
CA GLY A 487 -68.31 28.72 34.00
C GLY A 487 -67.08 28.34 33.21
N ASP A 488 -66.35 27.31 33.66
CA ASP A 488 -65.21 26.70 33.02
C ASP A 488 -65.56 25.32 32.44
N ALA A 489 -64.90 24.89 31.44
CA ALA A 489 -64.99 23.53 30.94
C ALA A 489 -63.55 22.95 30.70
N ASP A 490 -63.38 21.75 31.18
CA ASP A 490 -62.11 21.00 30.89
C ASP A 490 -62.23 20.34 29.55
N LEU A 491 -61.28 20.68 28.69
CA LEU A 491 -61.08 20.01 27.40
C LEU A 491 -59.90 19.02 27.52
N SER A 492 -60.12 17.79 27.12
CA SER A 492 -59.07 16.76 27.16
C SER A 492 -59.06 15.89 25.92
N VAL A 493 -57.93 15.38 25.62
CA VAL A 493 -57.72 14.31 24.62
C VAL A 493 -58.16 13.00 25.28
N LEU A 494 -59.23 12.38 24.79
CA LEU A 494 -59.73 11.11 25.32
C LEU A 494 -58.96 9.91 24.78
N ASN A 495 -58.58 9.98 23.54
CA ASN A 495 -57.82 8.92 22.90
C ASN A 495 -57.08 9.45 21.66
N VAL A 496 -55.88 8.93 21.42
CA VAL A 496 -55.12 9.07 20.18
C VAL A 496 -54.82 7.68 19.69
N ALA A 497 -55.15 7.40 18.44
CA ALA A 497 -54.84 6.13 17.78
C ALA A 497 -54.12 6.41 16.46
N GLY A 498 -53.24 5.49 16.02
CA GLY A 498 -52.41 5.68 14.85
C GLY A 498 -51.14 6.47 15.18
N GLY A 499 -50.40 6.89 14.15
CA GLY A 499 -49.07 7.48 14.32
C GLY A 499 -48.03 6.48 14.83
N ASP A 500 -46.88 6.98 15.28
CA ASP A 500 -45.74 6.20 15.82
C ASP A 500 -45.83 5.97 17.34
N GLY A 501 -46.84 6.52 18.00
CA GLY A 501 -47.02 6.43 19.45
C GLY A 501 -46.33 7.54 20.24
N ASN A 502 -45.55 8.40 19.61
CA ASN A 502 -44.91 9.57 20.22
C ASN A 502 -45.73 10.82 19.88
N PHE A 503 -46.62 11.23 20.76
CA PHE A 503 -47.54 12.31 20.49
C PHE A 503 -47.12 13.61 21.18
N SER A 504 -47.19 14.71 20.46
CA SER A 504 -47.17 16.07 21.02
C SER A 504 -48.50 16.74 20.75
N TYR A 505 -48.97 17.57 21.70
CA TYR A 505 -50.26 18.22 21.61
C TYR A 505 -50.10 19.73 21.68
N GLU A 506 -50.80 20.43 20.82
CA GLU A 506 -50.89 21.88 20.83
C GLU A 506 -52.35 22.30 20.77
N TRP A 507 -52.75 23.18 21.66
CA TRP A 507 -54.09 23.77 21.66
C TRP A 507 -54.07 25.14 20.98
N THR A 508 -55.16 25.53 20.31
CA THR A 508 -55.27 26.85 19.65
C THR A 508 -55.15 28.03 20.64
N THR A 509 -55.24 27.77 21.94
CA THR A 509 -54.94 28.72 23.01
C THR A 509 -53.47 28.93 23.28
N GLY A 510 -52.55 28.20 22.54
CA GLY A 510 -51.11 28.27 22.73
C GLY A 510 -50.57 27.47 23.93
N THR A 511 -51.37 26.60 24.53
CA THR A 511 -50.95 25.71 25.61
C THR A 511 -50.43 24.40 25.00
N THR A 512 -49.16 24.03 25.26
CA THR A 512 -48.56 22.72 24.94
C THR A 512 -48.63 21.83 26.18
N VAL A 513 -49.00 20.56 26.01
CA VAL A 513 -49.06 19.54 27.07
C VAL A 513 -48.36 18.28 26.60
#